data_f24636942310c446cf87a2b987d82f27
#
_entry.id   f24636942310c446cf87a2b987d82f27
#
_cell.length_a   1.000
_cell.length_b   1.000
_cell.length_c   1.000
_cell.angle_alpha   90.00
_cell.angle_beta   90.00
_cell.angle_gamma   90.00
#
_symmetry.space_group_name_H-M   'P 1'
#
loop_
_entity.id
_entity.type
_entity.pdbx_description
1 polymer ?
#
loop_
_entity_poly.entity_id
_entity_poly.type
_entity_poly.pdbx_seq_one_letter_code
_entity_poly.pdbx_strand_id
1 'polypeptide(L)'
;QTMDKNINELFRLVSKYRPQSVGIEVSGQQGGFIPWIQSEMMTKNIWFNLASGNNSSAPGIKPNTNKLQRFNVVVPWFKAGKMFFPDDDKLNPALAEMMEELKLASAGGFKSKHDDAIDTVSMLAQMNAFRPSESGLGSDKDSIYYVDEGFDDDDGSSSYSSYVV
;
A
#
# COMPACT_ATOMS: atom_id res chain seq x y z
N GLN A 1 -22.04 -4.24 1.57
CA GLN A 1 -21.71 -3.46 2.78
C GLN A 1 -22.23 -2.04 2.64
N THR A 2 -22.67 -1.43 3.75
CA THR A 2 -23.05 -0.03 3.75
C THR A 2 -21.79 0.84 3.82
N MET A 3 -21.88 2.03 3.26
CA MET A 3 -20.82 3.04 3.20
C MET A 3 -20.20 3.32 4.57
N ASP A 4 -21.06 3.49 5.60
CA ASP A 4 -20.61 3.74 6.98
C ASP A 4 -19.72 2.62 7.54
N LYS A 5 -20.04 1.36 7.19
CA LYS A 5 -19.21 0.22 7.61
C LYS A 5 -17.83 0.28 6.98
N ASN A 6 -17.74 0.65 5.70
CA ASN A 6 -16.47 0.77 5.00
C ASN A 6 -15.61 1.89 5.60
N ILE A 7 -16.22 3.04 5.92
CA ILE A 7 -15.49 4.14 6.58
C ILE A 7 -15.02 3.74 7.98
N ASN A 8 -15.88 3.13 8.78
CA ASN A 8 -15.47 2.68 10.12
C ASN A 8 -14.33 1.66 10.05
N GLU A 9 -14.37 0.75 9.07
CA GLU A 9 -13.31 -0.22 8.85
C GLU A 9 -12.01 0.45 8.39
N LEU A 10 -12.08 1.44 7.51
CA LEU A 10 -10.93 2.25 7.13
C LEU A 10 -10.24 2.87 8.36
N PHE A 11 -10.99 3.54 9.23
CA PHE A 11 -10.44 4.14 10.44
C PHE A 11 -9.86 3.11 11.41
N ARG A 12 -10.49 1.94 11.51
CA ARG A 12 -9.97 0.81 12.30
C ARG A 12 -8.61 0.34 11.76
N LEU A 13 -8.50 0.17 10.45
CA LEU A 13 -7.26 -0.27 9.78
C LEU A 13 -6.16 0.78 9.90
N VAL A 14 -6.50 2.06 9.71
CA VAL A 14 -5.56 3.17 9.89
C VAL A 14 -5.03 3.22 11.32
N SER A 15 -5.90 3.06 12.31
CA SER A 15 -5.49 3.04 13.72
C SER A 15 -4.60 1.84 14.06
N LYS A 16 -4.87 0.69 13.42
CA LYS A 16 -4.10 -0.54 13.63
C LYS A 16 -2.71 -0.47 13.00
N TYR A 17 -2.65 -0.09 11.72
CA TYR A 17 -1.43 -0.19 10.91
C TYR A 17 -0.65 1.11 10.79
N ARG A 18 -1.25 2.25 11.15
CA ARG A 18 -0.64 3.60 11.07
C ARG A 18 0.07 3.87 9.74
N PRO A 19 -0.60 3.67 8.59
CA PRO A 19 0.02 3.87 7.30
C PRO A 19 0.48 5.32 7.12
N GLN A 20 1.57 5.54 6.43
CA GLN A 20 2.05 6.89 6.11
C GLN A 20 1.11 7.61 5.14
N SER A 21 0.46 6.86 4.27
CA SER A 21 -0.49 7.40 3.30
C SER A 21 -1.54 6.37 2.93
N VAL A 22 -2.75 6.83 2.67
CA VAL A 22 -3.89 6.01 2.29
C VAL A 22 -4.38 6.43 0.91
N GLY A 23 -4.34 5.51 -0.04
CA GLY A 23 -4.89 5.72 -1.38
C GLY A 23 -6.38 5.41 -1.43
N ILE A 24 -7.17 6.36 -1.91
CA ILE A 24 -8.60 6.17 -2.16
C ILE A 24 -8.84 6.32 -3.66
N GLU A 25 -9.42 5.29 -4.27
CA GLU A 25 -9.84 5.41 -5.67
C GLU A 25 -10.96 6.44 -5.83
N VAL A 26 -10.79 7.33 -6.80
CA VAL A 26 -11.78 8.34 -7.15
C VAL A 26 -12.16 8.22 -8.62
N SER A 27 -13.06 7.29 -8.92
CA SER A 27 -13.63 7.10 -10.25
C SER A 27 -15.14 7.39 -10.25
N GLY A 28 -15.61 8.12 -11.25
CA GLY A 28 -17.02 8.45 -11.40
C GLY A 28 -17.62 9.18 -10.19
N GLN A 29 -18.63 8.59 -9.56
CA GLN A 29 -19.34 9.19 -8.40
C GLN A 29 -18.56 9.10 -7.09
N GLN A 30 -17.45 8.38 -7.05
CA GLN A 30 -16.66 8.11 -5.83
C GLN A 30 -15.90 9.35 -5.33
N GLY A 31 -15.80 10.41 -6.11
CA GLY A 31 -15.21 11.68 -5.67
C GLY A 31 -15.82 12.27 -4.40
N GLY A 32 -17.07 11.89 -4.07
CA GLY A 32 -17.74 12.30 -2.83
C GLY A 32 -17.20 11.64 -1.55
N PHE A 33 -16.40 10.58 -1.65
CA PHE A 33 -15.83 9.89 -0.48
C PHE A 33 -14.77 10.72 0.24
N ILE A 34 -13.95 11.44 -0.50
CA ILE A 34 -12.84 12.21 0.09
C ILE A 34 -13.34 13.25 1.09
N PRO A 35 -14.31 14.13 0.76
CA PRO A 35 -14.86 15.07 1.73
C PRO A 35 -15.50 14.38 2.95
N TRP A 36 -16.15 13.25 2.75
CA TRP A 36 -16.71 12.50 3.86
C TRP A 36 -15.63 11.94 4.79
N ILE A 37 -14.59 11.30 4.24
CA ILE A 37 -13.45 10.80 5.03
C ILE A 37 -12.82 11.97 5.82
N GLN A 38 -12.63 13.13 5.18
CA GLN A 38 -12.07 14.32 5.85
C GLN A 38 -12.97 14.82 6.98
N SER A 39 -14.29 14.80 6.80
CA SER A 39 -15.25 15.12 7.86
C SER A 39 -15.16 14.13 9.02
N GLU A 40 -15.05 12.83 8.74
CA GLU A 40 -14.89 11.80 9.75
C GLU A 40 -13.55 11.89 10.49
N MET A 41 -12.47 12.31 9.82
CA MET A 41 -11.18 12.60 10.48
C MET A 41 -11.35 13.65 11.58
N MET A 42 -12.10 14.72 11.30
CA MET A 42 -12.39 15.76 12.29
C MET A 42 -13.27 15.22 13.42
N THR A 43 -14.33 14.50 13.10
CA THR A 43 -15.28 13.96 14.08
C THR A 43 -14.63 12.95 15.02
N LYS A 44 -13.78 12.07 14.49
CA LYS A 44 -13.10 11.02 15.25
C LYS A 44 -11.77 11.47 15.86
N ASN A 45 -11.29 12.66 15.48
CA ASN A 45 -9.94 13.16 15.81
C ASN A 45 -8.84 12.15 15.45
N ILE A 46 -9.01 11.46 14.31
CA ILE A 46 -8.03 10.50 13.76
C ILE A 46 -7.59 11.03 12.41
N TRP A 47 -6.32 11.41 12.32
CA TRP A 47 -5.74 12.06 11.15
C TRP A 47 -4.77 11.13 10.44
N PHE A 48 -4.84 11.09 9.13
CA PHE A 48 -3.91 10.37 8.28
C PHE A 48 -3.79 11.05 6.91
N ASN A 49 -2.72 10.76 6.21
CA ASN A 49 -2.45 11.37 4.93
C ASN A 49 -3.23 10.64 3.81
N LEU A 50 -3.95 11.41 3.00
CA LEU A 50 -4.61 10.89 1.80
C LEU A 50 -3.68 11.06 0.60
N ALA A 51 -3.36 9.96 -0.06
CA ALA A 51 -2.50 9.97 -1.24
C ALA A 51 -3.15 10.73 -2.40
N SER A 52 -2.32 11.42 -3.16
CA SER A 52 -2.67 11.99 -4.44
C SER A 52 -2.00 11.19 -5.56
N GLY A 53 -2.74 10.82 -6.59
CA GLY A 53 -2.19 10.09 -7.72
C GLY A 53 -1.59 11.01 -8.77
N ASN A 54 -0.56 10.52 -9.47
CA ASN A 54 -0.03 11.14 -10.69
C ASN A 54 0.31 12.64 -10.57
N ASN A 55 0.96 13.03 -9.48
CA ASN A 55 1.35 14.43 -9.19
C ASN A 55 0.15 15.40 -9.09
N SER A 56 -1.05 14.91 -8.86
CA SER A 56 -2.21 15.75 -8.55
C SER A 56 -2.04 16.38 -7.18
N SER A 57 -2.48 17.61 -7.01
CA SER A 57 -2.58 18.27 -5.70
C SER A 57 -3.83 17.85 -4.91
N ALA A 58 -4.82 17.28 -5.59
CA ALA A 58 -6.05 16.83 -4.96
C ALA A 58 -5.92 15.41 -4.44
N PRO A 59 -6.42 15.10 -3.22
CA PRO A 59 -6.44 13.74 -2.69
C PRO A 59 -7.27 12.80 -3.57
N GLY A 60 -6.81 11.57 -3.64
CA GLY A 60 -7.45 10.50 -4.40
C GLY A 60 -6.61 9.99 -5.55
N ILE A 61 -6.82 8.73 -5.89
CA ILE A 61 -6.12 8.06 -6.99
C ILE A 61 -7.10 7.80 -8.12
N LYS A 62 -6.87 8.42 -9.25
CA LYS A 62 -7.69 8.22 -10.44
C LYS A 62 -7.02 7.21 -11.36
N PRO A 63 -7.61 6.03 -11.60
CA PRO A 63 -7.06 5.08 -12.54
C PRO A 63 -6.97 5.71 -13.94
N ASN A 64 -5.78 5.71 -14.52
CA ASN A 64 -5.52 6.33 -15.83
C ASN A 64 -5.36 5.32 -16.97
N THR A 65 -5.27 4.03 -16.63
CA THR A 65 -5.11 2.94 -17.59
C THR A 65 -5.99 1.76 -17.22
N ASN A 66 -6.09 0.74 -18.09
CA ASN A 66 -6.83 -0.46 -17.78
C ASN A 66 -6.15 -1.29 -16.66
N LYS A 67 -6.91 -2.13 -15.97
CA LYS A 67 -6.46 -2.94 -14.84
C LYS A 67 -5.21 -3.76 -15.15
N LEU A 68 -5.19 -4.44 -16.29
CA LEU A 68 -4.08 -5.31 -16.68
C LEU A 68 -2.77 -4.53 -16.88
N GLN A 69 -2.86 -3.35 -17.49
CA GLN A 69 -1.69 -2.49 -17.65
C GLN A 69 -1.17 -2.01 -16.31
N ARG A 70 -2.07 -1.60 -15.40
CA ARG A 70 -1.68 -1.20 -14.03
C ARG A 70 -1.02 -2.35 -13.28
N PHE A 71 -1.60 -3.54 -13.35
CA PHE A 71 -1.04 -4.73 -12.69
C PHE A 71 0.34 -5.09 -13.23
N ASN A 72 0.55 -5.03 -14.55
CA ASN A 72 1.84 -5.32 -15.16
C ASN A 72 2.97 -4.39 -14.67
N VAL A 73 2.65 -3.18 -14.17
CA VAL A 73 3.64 -2.29 -13.55
C VAL A 73 4.15 -2.82 -12.22
N VAL A 74 3.29 -3.51 -11.43
CA VAL A 74 3.68 -4.05 -10.11
C VAL A 74 4.24 -5.48 -10.19
N VAL A 75 4.06 -6.19 -11.30
CA VAL A 75 4.62 -7.55 -11.48
C VAL A 75 6.14 -7.62 -11.20
N PRO A 76 6.97 -6.66 -11.63
CA PRO A 76 8.39 -6.66 -11.29
C PRO A 76 8.66 -6.63 -9.78
N TRP A 77 7.79 -5.99 -8.97
CA TRP A 77 7.96 -5.95 -7.52
C TRP A 77 7.77 -7.33 -6.89
N PHE A 78 6.79 -8.11 -7.39
CA PHE A 78 6.63 -9.51 -6.97
C PHE A 78 7.84 -10.36 -7.36
N LYS A 79 8.34 -10.20 -8.60
CA LYS A 79 9.51 -10.94 -9.09
C LYS A 79 10.80 -10.60 -8.32
N ALA A 80 10.93 -9.38 -7.88
CA ALA A 80 12.08 -8.91 -7.11
C ALA A 80 11.95 -9.22 -5.60
N GLY A 81 10.87 -9.90 -5.16
CA GLY A 81 10.64 -10.22 -3.75
C GLY A 81 10.39 -9.00 -2.87
N LYS A 82 9.90 -7.89 -3.45
CA LYS A 82 9.62 -6.64 -2.70
C LYS A 82 8.19 -6.55 -2.15
N MET A 83 7.37 -7.57 -2.42
CA MET A 83 6.00 -7.64 -1.90
C MET A 83 5.96 -8.64 -0.76
N PHE A 84 5.65 -8.15 0.44
CA PHE A 84 5.58 -8.94 1.66
C PHE A 84 4.13 -9.05 2.12
N PHE A 85 3.77 -10.23 2.62
CA PHE A 85 2.44 -10.50 3.17
C PHE A 85 2.59 -10.96 4.62
N PRO A 86 1.64 -10.58 5.51
CA PRO A 86 1.73 -10.95 6.92
C PRO A 86 1.62 -12.47 7.10
N ASP A 87 2.65 -13.06 7.68
CA ASP A 87 2.70 -14.50 7.96
C ASP A 87 1.71 -14.92 9.05
N ASP A 88 1.55 -14.06 10.05
CA ASP A 88 0.66 -14.26 11.19
C ASP A 88 -0.83 -14.24 10.80
N ASP A 89 -1.15 -13.65 9.67
CA ASP A 89 -2.52 -13.47 9.16
C ASP A 89 -2.90 -14.46 8.04
N LYS A 90 -2.13 -15.54 7.86
CA LYS A 90 -2.36 -16.55 6.79
C LYS A 90 -3.77 -17.13 6.78
N LEU A 91 -4.41 -17.20 7.95
CA LEU A 91 -5.77 -17.72 8.10
C LEU A 91 -6.84 -16.65 7.91
N ASN A 92 -6.46 -15.41 7.63
CA ASN A 92 -7.40 -14.33 7.34
C ASN A 92 -8.10 -14.60 5.99
N PRO A 93 -9.44 -14.72 5.96
CA PRO A 93 -10.17 -15.01 4.73
C PRO A 93 -9.91 -14.00 3.62
N ALA A 94 -9.77 -12.71 3.95
CA ALA A 94 -9.50 -11.67 2.96
C ALA A 94 -8.11 -11.83 2.32
N LEU A 95 -7.10 -12.22 3.10
CA LEU A 95 -5.77 -12.51 2.57
C LEU A 95 -5.78 -13.77 1.70
N ALA A 96 -6.51 -14.80 2.11
CA ALA A 96 -6.66 -16.03 1.33
C ALA A 96 -7.33 -15.75 -0.02
N GLU A 97 -8.39 -14.95 -0.05
CA GLU A 97 -9.09 -14.54 -1.28
C GLU A 97 -8.14 -13.76 -2.20
N MET A 98 -7.41 -12.79 -1.67
CA MET A 98 -6.40 -12.04 -2.42
C MET A 98 -5.32 -12.95 -3.02
N MET A 99 -4.83 -13.93 -2.27
CA MET A 99 -3.83 -14.88 -2.75
C MET A 99 -4.37 -15.78 -3.87
N GLU A 100 -5.65 -16.16 -3.81
CA GLU A 100 -6.30 -16.88 -4.91
C GLU A 100 -6.44 -16.01 -6.17
N GLU A 101 -6.83 -14.75 -6.02
CA GLU A 101 -6.85 -13.80 -7.15
C GLU A 101 -5.46 -13.68 -7.79
N LEU A 102 -4.41 -13.51 -6.99
CA LEU A 102 -3.03 -13.40 -7.47
C LEU A 102 -2.55 -14.64 -8.21
N LYS A 103 -2.89 -15.85 -7.73
CA LYS A 103 -2.54 -17.11 -8.42
C LYS A 103 -3.18 -17.22 -9.80
N LEU A 104 -4.36 -16.64 -9.99
CA LEU A 104 -5.10 -16.67 -11.24
C LEU A 104 -4.77 -15.51 -12.18
N ALA A 105 -3.94 -14.57 -11.71
CA ALA A 105 -3.46 -13.45 -12.52
C ALA A 105 -2.34 -13.88 -13.47
N SER A 106 -2.39 -13.40 -14.70
CA SER A 106 -1.37 -13.64 -15.72
C SER A 106 -1.12 -12.39 -16.55
N ALA A 107 -0.03 -12.36 -17.30
CA ALA A 107 0.25 -11.27 -18.22
C ALA A 107 -0.82 -11.09 -19.31
N GLY A 108 -1.61 -12.11 -19.57
CA GLY A 108 -2.70 -12.07 -20.55
C GLY A 108 -4.07 -11.72 -19.97
N GLY A 109 -4.19 -11.56 -18.65
CA GLY A 109 -5.45 -11.20 -18.00
C GLY A 109 -5.69 -11.91 -16.68
N PHE A 110 -6.85 -11.62 -16.11
CA PHE A 110 -7.31 -12.17 -14.83
C PHE A 110 -8.34 -13.26 -15.10
N LYS A 111 -8.11 -14.44 -14.54
CA LYS A 111 -9.04 -15.59 -14.64
C LYS A 111 -9.94 -15.70 -13.40
N SER A 112 -9.69 -14.89 -12.39
CA SER A 112 -10.53 -14.84 -11.20
C SER A 112 -11.89 -14.22 -11.53
N LYS A 113 -12.94 -14.67 -10.85
CA LYS A 113 -14.27 -14.07 -10.89
C LYS A 113 -14.28 -12.69 -10.21
N HIS A 114 -13.43 -12.51 -9.22
CA HIS A 114 -13.19 -11.26 -8.50
C HIS A 114 -11.74 -10.84 -8.76
N ASP A 115 -11.50 -9.58 -8.96
CA ASP A 115 -10.19 -9.01 -9.25
C ASP A 115 -9.96 -7.68 -8.48
N ASP A 116 -10.78 -7.44 -7.45
CA ASP A 116 -10.78 -6.18 -6.71
C ASP A 116 -9.51 -6.02 -5.87
N ALA A 117 -8.99 -7.10 -5.28
CA ALA A 117 -7.75 -7.06 -4.51
C ALA A 117 -6.54 -6.81 -5.43
N ILE A 118 -6.50 -7.44 -6.60
CA ILE A 118 -5.44 -7.21 -7.61
C ILE A 118 -5.47 -5.76 -8.09
N ASP A 119 -6.67 -5.21 -8.31
CA ASP A 119 -6.80 -3.82 -8.74
C ASP A 119 -6.30 -2.85 -7.67
N THR A 120 -6.64 -3.11 -6.41
CA THR A 120 -6.13 -2.33 -5.27
C THR A 120 -4.59 -2.36 -5.20
N VAL A 121 -3.97 -3.55 -5.31
CA VAL A 121 -2.51 -3.70 -5.34
C VAL A 121 -1.91 -2.94 -6.54
N SER A 122 -2.56 -3.01 -7.69
CA SER A 122 -2.08 -2.32 -8.90
C SER A 122 -2.04 -0.79 -8.75
N MET A 123 -2.91 -0.23 -7.92
CA MET A 123 -2.95 1.21 -7.66
C MET A 123 -1.78 1.70 -6.78
N LEU A 124 -1.10 0.82 -6.05
CA LEU A 124 0.10 1.20 -5.30
C LEU A 124 1.18 1.85 -6.18
N ALA A 125 1.27 1.43 -7.45
CA ALA A 125 2.21 2.02 -8.41
C ALA A 125 1.90 3.49 -8.77
N GLN A 126 0.70 3.96 -8.47
CA GLN A 126 0.28 5.34 -8.70
C GLN A 126 0.45 6.23 -7.46
N MET A 127 0.79 5.62 -6.33
CA MET A 127 1.10 6.32 -5.09
C MET A 127 2.59 6.63 -5.02
N ASN A 128 2.92 7.77 -4.41
CA ASN A 128 4.32 8.07 -4.10
C ASN A 128 4.76 7.23 -2.90
N ALA A 129 5.74 6.38 -3.08
CA ALA A 129 6.37 5.67 -1.99
C ALA A 129 7.20 6.63 -1.13
N PHE A 130 6.99 6.60 0.18
CA PHE A 130 7.79 7.35 1.13
C PHE A 130 8.96 6.47 1.60
N ARG A 131 10.16 7.02 1.53
CA ARG A 131 11.30 6.42 2.20
C ARG A 131 11.20 6.78 3.69
N PRO A 132 11.29 5.82 4.62
CA PRO A 132 11.42 6.15 6.04
C PRO A 132 12.63 7.07 6.24
N SER A 133 12.47 8.14 7.03
CA SER A 133 13.62 8.98 7.38
C SER A 133 14.47 8.27 8.42
N GLU A 134 15.78 8.40 8.34
CA GLU A 134 16.72 7.83 9.31
C GLU A 134 16.42 8.28 10.76
N SER A 135 15.88 9.49 10.91
CA SER A 135 15.44 10.01 12.22
C SER A 135 14.16 9.35 12.75
N GLY A 136 13.38 8.68 11.89
CA GLY A 136 12.17 7.94 12.28
C GLY A 136 12.48 6.48 12.64
N LEU A 137 13.62 5.98 12.22
CA LEU A 137 14.17 4.71 12.66
C LEU A 137 14.85 4.99 14.01
N GLY A 138 14.06 5.04 15.09
CA GLY A 138 14.63 5.08 16.43
C GLY A 138 15.68 4.01 16.57
N SER A 139 16.60 4.15 17.53
CA SER A 139 17.69 3.20 17.83
C SER A 139 17.22 1.81 18.27
N ASP A 140 15.99 1.44 17.97
CA ASP A 140 15.42 0.11 18.19
C ASP A 140 16.01 -0.83 17.13
N LYS A 141 17.06 -1.54 17.54
CA LYS A 141 17.69 -2.63 16.77
C LYS A 141 16.71 -3.77 16.44
N ASP A 142 15.51 -3.73 16.98
CA ASP A 142 14.43 -4.71 16.76
C ASP A 142 13.43 -4.26 15.68
N SER A 143 13.71 -3.18 14.95
CA SER A 143 12.87 -2.79 13.82
C SER A 143 13.01 -3.83 12.71
N ILE A 144 11.90 -4.48 12.34
CA ILE A 144 11.83 -5.45 11.24
C ILE A 144 12.31 -4.91 9.87
N TYR A 145 12.63 -3.61 9.80
CA TYR A 145 13.12 -2.93 8.61
C TYR A 145 14.63 -2.67 8.63
N TYR A 146 15.32 -3.06 9.71
CA TYR A 146 16.76 -2.90 9.83
C TYR A 146 17.42 -4.26 9.65
N VAL A 147 17.91 -4.53 8.48
CA VAL A 147 18.85 -5.61 8.24
C VAL A 147 20.24 -4.97 8.33
N ASP A 148 20.85 -5.06 9.49
CA ASP A 148 22.28 -4.77 9.65
C ASP A 148 23.04 -5.95 9.01
N GLU A 149 23.22 -5.88 7.70
CA GLU A 149 24.27 -6.68 7.06
C GLU A 149 25.58 -5.97 7.34
N GLY A 150 26.16 -6.30 8.48
CA GLY A 150 27.52 -5.92 8.80
C GLY A 150 28.46 -6.44 7.73
N PHE A 151 28.68 -5.65 6.71
CA PHE A 151 29.85 -5.78 5.88
C PHE A 151 30.99 -5.14 6.67
N ASP A 152 31.81 -5.98 7.29
CA ASP A 152 33.14 -5.62 7.73
C ASP A 152 33.98 -5.38 6.47
N ASP A 153 33.87 -4.20 5.87
CA ASP A 153 34.83 -3.72 4.89
C ASP A 153 35.93 -3.00 5.65
N ASP A 154 37.04 -3.69 5.74
CA ASP A 154 38.31 -3.22 6.28
C ASP A 154 39.03 -2.18 5.35
N ASP A 155 38.26 -1.53 4.47
CA ASP A 155 38.70 -0.45 3.59
C ASP A 155 37.80 0.78 3.74
N GLY A 156 38.32 1.81 4.37
CA GLY A 156 37.75 3.10 4.73
C GLY A 156 37.02 3.88 3.65
N SER A 157 35.93 3.38 3.09
CA SER A 157 35.06 4.14 2.19
C SER A 157 33.58 3.80 2.39
N SER A 158 32.87 4.77 2.88
CA SER A 158 31.43 5.02 2.86
C SER A 158 30.48 3.82 2.84
N SER A 159 29.81 3.61 3.98
CA SER A 159 28.67 2.71 4.13
C SER A 159 27.50 3.10 3.22
N TYR A 160 27.13 2.21 2.32
CA TYR A 160 25.85 2.25 1.62
C TYR A 160 24.84 1.46 2.42
N SER A 161 23.86 2.12 3.01
CA SER A 161 22.67 1.44 3.54
C SER A 161 21.71 1.14 2.40
N SER A 162 21.48 -0.13 2.10
CA SER A 162 20.45 -0.55 1.15
C SER A 162 19.10 -0.60 1.87
N TYR A 163 18.14 0.18 1.41
CA TYR A 163 16.77 0.16 1.89
C TYR A 163 15.95 -0.78 1.00
N VAL A 164 15.22 -1.71 1.62
CA VAL A 164 14.17 -2.49 0.97
C VAL A 164 12.85 -1.78 1.24
N VAL A 165 12.20 -1.35 0.18
CA VAL A 165 10.86 -0.74 0.21
C VAL A 165 9.82 -1.83 -0.06
#